data_79e1485a632fb62c91b05f4c1ab7bada
#
_entry.id   79e1485a632fb62c91b05f4c1ab7bada
#
_cell.length_a   1.000
_cell.length_b   1.000
_cell.length_c   1.000
_cell.angle_alpha   90.00
_cell.angle_beta   90.00
_cell.angle_gamma   90.00
#
_symmetry.space_group_name_H-M   'P 1'
#
loop_
_entity.id
_entity.type
_entity.pdbx_description
1 polymer ?
#
loop_
_entity_poly.entity_id
_entity_poly.type
_entity_poly.pdbx_seq_one_letter_code
_entity_poly.pdbx_strand_id
1 'polypeptide(L)'
;DIVTVGSGIELATTFAEKLGKSARLSVFKNFGTAQVKYKDIEVEFVGARRESYTHDSRKPIVEDGTLCDHQNRRDFTINALAICLNKEHFGELIDPFNGMEDLKAGIIRTPLDPDITFSDDPLRMMRAIRFATQLEFSIEKETFAAIERNRKRIEIISKERIIDELNKIVASSKPSTGFILLDKSKLLPLIFPELNALKGIETIDGRGHKDNFYHTLTVLDNVAKKSNNLWLRWAAILHDIAKPVTKRYDKKSGWTFHNHNF
;
A
#
# COMPACT_ATOMS: atom_id res chain seq x y z
N ASP A 1 13.07 -5.91 -11.86
CA ASP A 1 13.08 -7.35 -11.52
C ASP A 1 13.06 -8.17 -12.81
N ILE A 2 13.77 -9.31 -12.85
CA ILE A 2 13.72 -10.29 -13.94
C ILE A 2 13.02 -11.54 -13.40
N VAL A 3 11.95 -11.97 -14.07
CA VAL A 3 11.22 -13.20 -13.76
C VAL A 3 11.61 -14.28 -14.77
N THR A 4 11.94 -15.46 -14.29
CA THR A 4 12.24 -16.63 -15.13
C THR A 4 11.35 -17.81 -14.76
N VAL A 5 10.94 -18.60 -15.75
CA VAL A 5 10.34 -19.92 -15.50
C VAL A 5 11.49 -20.86 -15.10
N GLY A 6 11.44 -21.41 -13.89
CA GLY A 6 12.53 -22.15 -13.25
C GLY A 6 13.29 -21.32 -12.22
N SER A 7 14.55 -21.66 -11.99
CA SER A 7 15.35 -21.09 -10.88
C SER A 7 15.88 -19.69 -11.17
N GLY A 8 15.34 -18.68 -10.48
CA GLY A 8 15.88 -17.31 -10.48
C GLY A 8 17.32 -17.24 -9.96
N ILE A 9 17.68 -18.11 -9.00
CA ILE A 9 19.03 -18.19 -8.43
C ILE A 9 20.04 -18.67 -9.47
N GLU A 10 19.71 -19.72 -10.24
CA GLU A 10 20.59 -20.24 -11.29
C GLU A 10 20.79 -19.22 -12.42
N LEU A 11 19.71 -18.56 -12.85
CA LEU A 11 19.81 -17.49 -13.85
C LEU A 11 20.70 -16.34 -13.36
N ALA A 12 20.52 -15.89 -12.11
CA ALA A 12 21.33 -14.83 -11.50
C ALA A 12 22.81 -15.22 -11.41
N THR A 13 23.07 -16.50 -11.05
CA THR A 13 24.45 -17.02 -10.96
C THR A 13 25.14 -16.98 -12.31
N THR A 14 24.49 -17.53 -13.34
CA THR A 14 25.00 -17.53 -14.71
C THR A 14 25.21 -16.10 -15.24
N PHE A 15 24.28 -15.19 -14.91
CA PHE A 15 24.39 -13.78 -15.29
C PHE A 15 25.57 -13.09 -14.62
N ALA A 16 25.77 -13.31 -13.31
CA ALA A 16 26.90 -12.75 -12.57
C ALA A 16 28.24 -13.27 -13.07
N GLU A 17 28.35 -14.57 -13.40
CA GLU A 17 29.56 -15.18 -13.98
C GLU A 17 29.95 -14.53 -15.32
N LYS A 18 28.94 -14.26 -16.19
CA LYS A 18 29.18 -13.58 -17.47
C LYS A 18 29.64 -12.12 -17.32
N LEU A 19 29.21 -11.44 -16.26
CA LEU A 19 29.67 -10.07 -15.96
C LEU A 19 31.06 -10.02 -15.32
N GLY A 20 31.56 -11.17 -14.82
CA GLY A 20 32.89 -11.32 -14.27
C GLY A 20 33.06 -10.77 -12.85
N LYS A 21 34.31 -10.60 -12.41
CA LYS A 21 34.70 -10.34 -11.02
C LYS A 21 34.13 -9.05 -10.40
N SER A 22 33.61 -8.12 -11.19
CA SER A 22 33.04 -6.87 -10.71
C SER A 22 31.56 -7.01 -10.34
N ALA A 23 30.91 -8.13 -10.68
CA ALA A 23 29.55 -8.43 -10.26
C ALA A 23 29.53 -9.02 -8.85
N ARG A 24 28.56 -8.57 -8.04
CA ARG A 24 28.31 -9.12 -6.70
C ARG A 24 26.97 -9.84 -6.72
N LEU A 25 26.97 -11.13 -6.39
CA LEU A 25 25.76 -11.96 -6.27
C LEU A 25 25.37 -12.09 -4.80
N SER A 26 24.11 -11.81 -4.48
CA SER A 26 23.47 -12.08 -3.19
C SER A 26 22.32 -13.05 -3.40
N VAL A 27 22.28 -14.16 -2.65
CA VAL A 27 21.28 -15.22 -2.80
C VAL A 27 20.39 -15.29 -1.58
N PHE A 28 19.08 -15.27 -1.80
CA PHE A 28 18.04 -15.33 -0.77
C PHE A 28 17.26 -16.65 -0.89
N LYS A 29 17.88 -17.76 -0.46
CA LYS A 29 17.37 -19.13 -0.65
C LYS A 29 15.93 -19.32 -0.17
N ASN A 30 15.58 -18.73 0.99
CA ASN A 30 14.24 -18.86 1.57
C ASN A 30 13.13 -18.22 0.70
N PHE A 31 13.50 -17.33 -0.21
CA PHE A 31 12.58 -16.63 -1.09
C PHE A 31 12.69 -17.07 -2.55
N GLY A 32 13.64 -17.97 -2.86
CA GLY A 32 13.92 -18.39 -4.25
C GLY A 32 14.37 -17.24 -5.15
N THR A 33 14.98 -16.19 -4.57
CA THR A 33 15.41 -14.97 -5.29
C THR A 33 16.90 -14.76 -5.16
N ALA A 34 17.48 -14.02 -6.10
CA ALA A 34 18.86 -13.56 -6.03
C ALA A 34 18.98 -12.15 -6.61
N GLN A 35 19.96 -11.40 -6.14
CA GLN A 35 20.27 -10.05 -6.59
C GLN A 35 21.68 -10.01 -7.16
N VAL A 36 21.84 -9.41 -8.32
CA VAL A 36 23.15 -9.11 -8.91
C VAL A 36 23.34 -7.61 -8.93
N LYS A 37 24.40 -7.16 -8.24
CA LYS A 37 24.87 -5.78 -8.29
C LYS A 37 26.07 -5.68 -9.22
N TYR A 38 25.96 -4.83 -10.22
CA TYR A 38 27.05 -4.53 -11.15
C TYR A 38 27.14 -3.02 -11.36
N LYS A 39 28.26 -2.42 -10.94
CA LYS A 39 28.41 -0.95 -10.87
C LYS A 39 27.27 -0.33 -10.03
N ASP A 40 26.51 0.61 -10.60
CA ASP A 40 25.40 1.30 -9.97
C ASP A 40 24.04 0.65 -10.26
N ILE A 41 24.03 -0.51 -10.93
CA ILE A 41 22.82 -1.23 -11.30
C ILE A 41 22.65 -2.43 -10.37
N GLU A 42 21.45 -2.57 -9.81
CA GLU A 42 21.02 -3.75 -9.07
C GLU A 42 19.85 -4.41 -9.80
N VAL A 43 19.98 -5.72 -10.06
CA VAL A 43 18.96 -6.52 -10.74
C VAL A 43 18.55 -7.67 -9.83
N GLU A 44 17.25 -7.76 -9.54
CA GLU A 44 16.68 -8.88 -8.80
C GLU A 44 16.19 -9.96 -9.78
N PHE A 45 16.49 -11.21 -9.48
CA PHE A 45 16.07 -12.39 -10.25
C PHE A 45 15.12 -13.22 -9.39
N VAL A 46 13.94 -13.53 -9.94
CA VAL A 46 12.87 -14.24 -9.26
C VAL A 46 12.43 -15.41 -10.11
N GLY A 47 12.33 -16.59 -9.52
CA GLY A 47 11.66 -17.73 -10.16
C GLY A 47 10.16 -17.45 -10.28
N ALA A 48 9.55 -17.77 -11.42
CA ALA A 48 8.11 -17.75 -11.55
C ALA A 48 7.51 -18.79 -10.60
N ARG A 49 6.51 -18.39 -9.81
CA ARG A 49 5.95 -19.24 -8.78
C ARG A 49 4.43 -19.10 -8.70
N ARG A 50 3.81 -20.22 -8.34
CA ARG A 50 2.42 -20.29 -7.91
C ARG A 50 2.37 -20.16 -6.39
N GLU A 51 1.44 -19.39 -5.89
CA GLU A 51 1.20 -19.23 -4.45
C GLU A 51 -0.22 -19.71 -4.13
N SER A 52 -0.36 -20.50 -3.06
CA SER A 52 -1.64 -20.87 -2.48
C SER A 52 -1.67 -20.43 -1.02
N TYR A 53 -2.83 -19.97 -0.55
CA TYR A 53 -2.99 -19.40 0.80
C TYR A 53 -4.01 -20.22 1.59
N THR A 54 -3.78 -20.34 2.89
CA THR A 54 -4.78 -20.85 3.83
C THR A 54 -5.49 -19.68 4.50
N HIS A 55 -6.76 -19.84 4.84
CA HIS A 55 -7.61 -18.76 5.36
C HIS A 55 -7.00 -18.03 6.59
N ASP A 56 -6.32 -18.76 7.47
CA ASP A 56 -5.80 -18.22 8.74
C ASP A 56 -4.32 -17.81 8.67
N SER A 57 -3.71 -17.88 7.51
CA SER A 57 -2.30 -17.54 7.32
C SER A 57 -2.10 -16.79 6.01
N ARG A 58 -1.32 -15.70 6.09
CA ARG A 58 -0.83 -14.98 4.91
C ARG A 58 0.47 -15.57 4.35
N LYS A 59 1.04 -16.62 4.97
CA LYS A 59 2.24 -17.27 4.44
C LYS A 59 1.80 -18.20 3.33
N PRO A 60 2.18 -17.94 2.07
CA PRO A 60 1.82 -18.81 0.97
C PRO A 60 2.58 -20.12 1.05
N ILE A 61 1.95 -21.18 0.56
CA ILE A 61 2.64 -22.37 0.07
C ILE A 61 3.12 -22.00 -1.32
N VAL A 62 4.42 -22.11 -1.57
CA VAL A 62 5.06 -21.67 -2.82
C VAL A 62 5.50 -22.90 -3.60
N GLU A 63 5.10 -22.94 -4.86
CA GLU A 63 5.48 -23.97 -5.82
C GLU A 63 6.03 -23.30 -7.09
N ASP A 64 6.83 -24.02 -7.86
CA ASP A 64 7.26 -23.56 -9.17
C ASP A 64 6.03 -23.35 -10.07
N GLY A 65 6.02 -22.25 -10.80
CA GLY A 65 4.89 -21.84 -11.61
C GLY A 65 5.27 -21.33 -12.99
N THR A 66 4.26 -21.05 -13.77
CA THR A 66 4.38 -20.37 -15.07
C THR A 66 4.46 -18.85 -14.89
N LEU A 67 4.80 -18.12 -15.95
CA LEU A 67 4.70 -16.65 -15.95
C LEU A 67 3.27 -16.19 -15.64
N CYS A 68 2.26 -16.90 -16.16
CA CYS A 68 0.86 -16.61 -15.89
C CYS A 68 0.53 -16.73 -14.40
N ASP A 69 0.99 -17.81 -13.74
CA ASP A 69 0.82 -17.96 -12.28
C ASP A 69 1.49 -16.82 -11.52
N HIS A 70 2.68 -16.41 -11.96
CA HIS A 70 3.40 -15.31 -11.35
C HIS A 70 2.67 -13.96 -11.53
N GLN A 71 2.03 -13.71 -12.67
CA GLN A 71 1.25 -12.49 -12.91
C GLN A 71 -0.10 -12.53 -12.16
N ASN A 72 -0.77 -13.69 -12.10
CA ASN A 72 -2.03 -13.87 -11.37
C ASN A 72 -1.94 -13.52 -9.88
N ARG A 73 -0.80 -13.78 -9.24
CA ARG A 73 -0.59 -13.47 -7.82
C ARG A 73 -0.26 -12.00 -7.53
N ARG A 74 -0.10 -11.15 -8.55
CA ARG A 74 0.18 -9.72 -8.35
C ARG A 74 -1.02 -9.01 -7.71
N ASP A 75 -0.73 -7.91 -7.04
CA ASP A 75 -1.76 -7.11 -6.36
C ASP A 75 -2.66 -6.33 -7.33
N PHE A 76 -2.05 -5.70 -8.36
CA PHE A 76 -2.78 -4.85 -9.30
C PHE A 76 -2.33 -5.09 -10.74
N THR A 77 -3.25 -4.83 -11.69
CA THR A 77 -3.02 -4.98 -13.13
C THR A 77 -1.80 -4.22 -13.61
N ILE A 78 -1.62 -2.97 -13.12
CA ILE A 78 -0.47 -2.11 -13.47
C ILE A 78 0.87 -2.66 -12.96
N ASN A 79 0.85 -3.56 -11.98
CA ASN A 79 2.05 -4.22 -11.43
C ASN A 79 2.27 -5.63 -12.02
N ALA A 80 1.37 -6.08 -12.91
CA ALA A 80 1.45 -7.38 -13.58
C ALA A 80 2.02 -7.29 -15.00
N LEU A 81 2.39 -6.12 -15.46
CA LEU A 81 3.03 -5.88 -16.75
C LEU A 81 4.42 -6.50 -16.78
N ALA A 82 4.79 -7.11 -17.91
CA ALA A 82 6.12 -7.63 -18.15
C ALA A 82 6.58 -7.35 -19.59
N ILE A 83 7.89 -7.31 -19.79
CA ILE A 83 8.51 -7.23 -21.12
C ILE A 83 9.31 -8.52 -21.34
N CYS A 84 9.07 -9.17 -22.48
CA CYS A 84 9.78 -10.38 -22.85
C CYS A 84 11.25 -10.09 -23.15
N LEU A 85 12.15 -10.86 -22.53
CA LEU A 85 13.59 -10.79 -22.76
C LEU A 85 14.13 -11.95 -23.62
N ASN A 86 13.27 -12.91 -24.00
CA ASN A 86 13.66 -14.01 -24.84
C ASN A 86 13.91 -13.54 -26.27
N LYS A 87 14.93 -14.14 -26.92
CA LYS A 87 15.43 -13.69 -28.23
C LYS A 87 14.34 -13.56 -29.30
N GLU A 88 13.39 -14.51 -29.33
CA GLU A 88 12.34 -14.60 -30.36
C GLU A 88 11.25 -13.52 -30.21
N HIS A 89 11.00 -13.07 -28.97
CA HIS A 89 9.96 -12.12 -28.61
C HIS A 89 10.53 -10.91 -27.83
N PHE A 90 11.80 -10.60 -28.05
CA PHE A 90 12.47 -9.55 -27.30
C PHE A 90 11.79 -8.18 -27.44
N GLY A 91 11.44 -7.60 -26.30
CA GLY A 91 10.78 -6.29 -26.24
C GLY A 91 9.27 -6.32 -26.34
N GLU A 92 8.65 -7.49 -26.56
CA GLU A 92 7.19 -7.61 -26.57
C GLU A 92 6.60 -7.39 -25.17
N LEU A 93 5.53 -6.59 -25.11
CA LEU A 93 4.77 -6.35 -23.88
C LEU A 93 3.86 -7.55 -23.60
N ILE A 94 3.92 -8.07 -22.38
CA ILE A 94 3.05 -9.12 -21.85
C ILE A 94 2.10 -8.47 -20.86
N ASP A 95 0.83 -8.33 -21.25
CA ASP A 95 -0.22 -7.65 -20.48
C ASP A 95 -1.53 -8.45 -20.52
N PRO A 96 -1.63 -9.51 -19.71
CA PRO A 96 -2.81 -10.40 -19.75
C PRO A 96 -4.06 -9.77 -19.09
N PHE A 97 -3.95 -8.65 -18.41
CA PHE A 97 -5.02 -8.03 -17.62
C PHE A 97 -5.39 -6.61 -18.07
N ASN A 98 -4.92 -6.18 -19.24
CA ASN A 98 -5.10 -4.80 -19.73
C ASN A 98 -4.55 -3.73 -18.75
N GLY A 99 -3.44 -4.02 -18.08
CA GLY A 99 -2.80 -3.12 -17.13
C GLY A 99 -2.29 -1.82 -17.76
N MET A 100 -1.95 -1.83 -19.05
CA MET A 100 -1.59 -0.61 -19.78
C MET A 100 -2.78 0.33 -19.98
N GLU A 101 -3.99 -0.19 -20.14
CA GLU A 101 -5.21 0.61 -20.20
C GLU A 101 -5.52 1.21 -18.83
N ASP A 102 -5.47 0.41 -17.76
CA ASP A 102 -5.64 0.88 -16.40
C ASP A 102 -4.59 1.94 -16.03
N LEU A 103 -3.33 1.75 -16.43
CA LEU A 103 -2.26 2.75 -16.22
C LEU A 103 -2.57 4.08 -16.91
N LYS A 104 -3.01 4.06 -18.17
CA LYS A 104 -3.38 5.26 -18.92
C LYS A 104 -4.63 5.93 -18.36
N ALA A 105 -5.58 5.15 -17.87
CA ALA A 105 -6.82 5.65 -17.28
C ALA A 105 -6.66 6.11 -15.82
N GLY A 106 -5.50 5.83 -15.18
CA GLY A 106 -5.26 6.14 -13.77
C GLY A 106 -6.13 5.30 -12.83
N ILE A 107 -6.18 3.99 -13.06
CA ILE A 107 -7.02 3.05 -12.32
C ILE A 107 -6.17 2.01 -11.57
N ILE A 108 -6.50 1.78 -10.31
CA ILE A 108 -6.00 0.67 -9.50
C ILE A 108 -7.06 -0.43 -9.50
N ARG A 109 -6.73 -1.57 -10.09
CA ARG A 109 -7.60 -2.75 -10.24
C ARG A 109 -6.82 -4.01 -9.93
N THR A 110 -7.45 -4.99 -9.29
CA THR A 110 -6.85 -6.32 -9.09
C THR A 110 -6.86 -7.14 -10.37
N PRO A 111 -5.83 -7.98 -10.65
CA PRO A 111 -5.80 -8.83 -11.84
C PRO A 111 -6.94 -9.86 -11.88
N LEU A 112 -7.26 -10.42 -10.73
CA LEU A 112 -8.30 -11.42 -10.52
C LEU A 112 -9.37 -10.88 -9.59
N ASP A 113 -10.24 -11.77 -9.11
CA ASP A 113 -11.28 -11.46 -8.13
C ASP A 113 -10.68 -10.71 -6.92
N PRO A 114 -11.14 -9.48 -6.63
CA PRO A 114 -10.59 -8.68 -5.56
C PRO A 114 -10.82 -9.28 -4.16
N ASP A 115 -11.91 -10.03 -3.94
CA ASP A 115 -12.15 -10.68 -2.66
C ASP A 115 -11.11 -11.77 -2.39
N ILE A 116 -10.74 -12.56 -3.40
CA ILE A 116 -9.66 -13.55 -3.32
C ILE A 116 -8.33 -12.83 -3.10
N THR A 117 -8.03 -11.81 -3.90
CA THR A 117 -6.79 -11.04 -3.84
C THR A 117 -6.53 -10.44 -2.45
N PHE A 118 -7.58 -9.89 -1.79
CA PHE A 118 -7.48 -9.29 -0.46
C PHE A 118 -7.59 -10.32 0.66
N SER A 119 -8.22 -11.47 0.41
CA SER A 119 -8.21 -12.59 1.34
C SER A 119 -6.82 -13.23 1.43
N ASP A 120 -6.11 -13.38 0.32
CA ASP A 120 -4.77 -13.97 0.26
C ASP A 120 -3.72 -13.13 1.00
N ASP A 121 -3.63 -11.84 0.72
CA ASP A 121 -2.79 -10.90 1.49
C ASP A 121 -3.57 -9.61 1.78
N PRO A 122 -4.14 -9.49 2.99
CA PRO A 122 -4.92 -8.32 3.37
C PRO A 122 -4.15 -6.99 3.35
N LEU A 123 -2.82 -7.01 3.38
CA LEU A 123 -2.03 -5.79 3.21
C LEU A 123 -2.25 -5.13 1.84
N ARG A 124 -2.67 -5.91 0.83
CA ARG A 124 -3.00 -5.39 -0.51
C ARG A 124 -4.11 -4.34 -0.47
N MET A 125 -5.01 -4.37 0.52
CA MET A 125 -6.00 -3.32 0.75
C MET A 125 -5.34 -1.97 1.06
N MET A 126 -4.34 -1.96 1.96
CA MET A 126 -3.55 -0.77 2.26
C MET A 126 -2.72 -0.31 1.06
N ARG A 127 -2.16 -1.26 0.31
CA ARG A 127 -1.39 -0.99 -0.90
C ARG A 127 -2.24 -0.36 -1.99
N ALA A 128 -3.51 -0.79 -2.17
CA ALA A 128 -4.45 -0.17 -3.10
C ALA A 128 -4.65 1.32 -2.78
N ILE A 129 -4.92 1.64 -1.52
CA ILE A 129 -5.11 3.02 -1.06
C ILE A 129 -3.80 3.83 -1.20
N ARG A 130 -2.66 3.23 -0.85
CA ARG A 130 -1.36 3.88 -1.03
C ARG A 130 -1.07 4.21 -2.48
N PHE A 131 -1.22 3.25 -3.40
CA PHE A 131 -0.97 3.50 -4.83
C PHE A 131 -1.93 4.53 -5.40
N ALA A 132 -3.23 4.45 -5.05
CA ALA A 132 -4.21 5.47 -5.44
C ALA A 132 -3.79 6.88 -4.97
N THR A 133 -3.23 6.98 -3.75
CA THR A 133 -2.78 8.26 -3.20
C THR A 133 -1.49 8.76 -3.86
N GLN A 134 -0.49 7.88 -4.04
CA GLN A 134 0.83 8.24 -4.56
C GLN A 134 0.81 8.58 -6.06
N LEU A 135 0.01 7.85 -6.84
CA LEU A 135 -0.11 8.00 -8.29
C LEU A 135 -1.25 8.95 -8.69
N GLU A 136 -2.05 9.38 -7.70
CA GLU A 136 -3.29 10.17 -7.93
C GLU A 136 -4.30 9.42 -8.81
N PHE A 137 -4.34 8.08 -8.67
CA PHE A 137 -5.22 7.18 -9.39
C PHE A 137 -6.51 6.91 -8.62
N SER A 138 -7.56 6.53 -9.35
CA SER A 138 -8.82 6.04 -8.76
C SER A 138 -8.74 4.54 -8.52
N ILE A 139 -9.35 4.06 -7.42
CA ILE A 139 -9.54 2.61 -7.24
C ILE A 139 -10.82 2.21 -7.97
N GLU A 140 -10.73 1.16 -8.79
CA GLU A 140 -11.88 0.60 -9.49
C GLU A 140 -12.98 0.21 -8.48
N LYS A 141 -14.25 0.39 -8.89
CA LYS A 141 -15.42 0.32 -7.99
C LYS A 141 -15.53 -1.00 -7.24
N GLU A 142 -15.39 -2.15 -7.94
CA GLU A 142 -15.51 -3.46 -7.30
C GLU A 142 -14.29 -3.79 -6.44
N THR A 143 -13.10 -3.40 -6.89
CA THR A 143 -11.87 -3.46 -6.09
C THR A 143 -12.03 -2.66 -4.78
N PHE A 144 -12.60 -1.45 -4.83
CA PHE A 144 -12.84 -0.66 -3.63
C PHE A 144 -13.89 -1.28 -2.70
N ALA A 145 -15.00 -1.79 -3.27
CA ALA A 145 -16.04 -2.47 -2.50
C ALA A 145 -15.51 -3.73 -1.79
N ALA A 146 -14.62 -4.47 -2.44
CA ALA A 146 -13.96 -5.63 -1.83
C ALA A 146 -13.05 -5.26 -0.66
N ILE A 147 -12.42 -4.07 -0.66
CA ILE A 147 -11.68 -3.59 0.52
C ILE A 147 -12.62 -3.48 1.72
N GLU A 148 -13.80 -2.89 1.56
CA GLU A 148 -14.76 -2.77 2.65
C GLU A 148 -15.25 -4.14 3.14
N ARG A 149 -15.54 -5.08 2.22
CA ARG A 149 -15.97 -6.44 2.57
C ARG A 149 -14.90 -7.21 3.38
N ASN A 150 -13.64 -7.10 2.97
CA ASN A 150 -12.53 -7.85 3.55
C ASN A 150 -11.80 -7.10 4.69
N ARG A 151 -12.21 -5.89 5.06
CA ARG A 151 -11.49 -4.99 5.98
C ARG A 151 -11.05 -5.64 7.30
N LYS A 152 -11.87 -6.53 7.87
CA LYS A 152 -11.55 -7.19 9.14
C LYS A 152 -10.31 -8.08 9.05
N ARG A 153 -9.97 -8.58 7.86
CA ARG A 153 -8.76 -9.40 7.68
C ARG A 153 -7.46 -8.60 7.87
N ILE A 154 -7.52 -7.26 7.91
CA ILE A 154 -6.34 -6.44 8.22
C ILE A 154 -5.76 -6.74 9.61
N GLU A 155 -6.55 -7.29 10.52
CA GLU A 155 -6.15 -7.62 11.90
C GLU A 155 -5.08 -8.72 11.97
N ILE A 156 -4.95 -9.57 10.94
CA ILE A 156 -3.87 -10.57 10.86
C ILE A 156 -2.52 -9.99 10.42
N ILE A 157 -2.50 -8.74 9.98
CA ILE A 157 -1.28 -8.05 9.53
C ILE A 157 -0.57 -7.41 10.73
N SER A 158 0.76 -7.57 10.78
CA SER A 158 1.54 -6.94 11.84
C SER A 158 1.50 -5.41 11.76
N LYS A 159 1.52 -4.75 12.90
CA LYS A 159 1.45 -3.29 13.00
C LYS A 159 2.59 -2.58 12.26
N GLU A 160 3.78 -3.20 12.24
CA GLU A 160 4.94 -2.69 11.52
C GLU A 160 4.67 -2.57 10.02
N ARG A 161 4.02 -3.58 9.41
CA ARG A 161 3.68 -3.52 7.98
C ARG A 161 2.57 -2.51 7.69
N ILE A 162 1.62 -2.35 8.60
CA ILE A 162 0.56 -1.34 8.48
C ILE A 162 1.17 0.06 8.54
N ILE A 163 2.05 0.32 9.51
CA ILE A 163 2.70 1.63 9.64
C ILE A 163 3.63 1.96 8.46
N ASP A 164 4.27 0.96 7.86
CA ASP A 164 5.08 1.16 6.66
C ASP A 164 4.23 1.65 5.47
N GLU A 165 3.03 1.09 5.27
CA GLU A 165 2.12 1.58 4.24
C GLU A 165 1.54 2.97 4.60
N LEU A 166 1.20 3.22 5.87
CA LEU A 166 0.77 4.54 6.35
C LEU A 166 1.87 5.60 6.14
N ASN A 167 3.12 5.28 6.45
CA ASN A 167 4.25 6.19 6.22
C ASN A 167 4.37 6.60 4.75
N LYS A 168 4.15 5.67 3.83
CA LYS A 168 4.16 5.96 2.38
C LYS A 168 2.96 6.81 1.95
N ILE A 169 1.79 6.64 2.58
CA ILE A 169 0.63 7.51 2.37
C ILE A 169 0.94 8.92 2.89
N VAL A 170 1.45 9.06 4.12
CA VAL A 170 1.82 10.34 4.73
C VAL A 170 2.90 11.06 3.93
N ALA A 171 3.83 10.31 3.32
CA ALA A 171 4.90 10.88 2.48
C ALA A 171 4.43 11.34 1.08
N SER A 172 3.19 11.02 0.67
CA SER A 172 2.66 11.40 -0.67
C SER A 172 2.46 12.91 -0.83
N SER A 173 2.19 13.34 -2.07
CA SER A 173 1.94 14.75 -2.42
C SER A 173 0.68 15.31 -1.75
N LYS A 174 -0.39 14.48 -1.66
CA LYS A 174 -1.68 14.82 -1.07
C LYS A 174 -2.16 13.71 -0.14
N PRO A 175 -1.57 13.61 1.07
CA PRO A 175 -1.85 12.49 1.98
C PRO A 175 -3.29 12.42 2.47
N SER A 176 -4.03 13.55 2.49
CA SER A 176 -5.45 13.57 2.85
C SER A 176 -6.29 12.60 2.00
N THR A 177 -5.95 12.42 0.72
CA THR A 177 -6.64 11.48 -0.18
C THR A 177 -6.60 10.06 0.38
N GLY A 178 -5.44 9.61 0.86
CA GLY A 178 -5.27 8.28 1.44
C GLY A 178 -6.10 8.10 2.71
N PHE A 179 -6.09 9.07 3.62
CA PHE A 179 -6.89 9.00 4.85
C PHE A 179 -8.41 9.02 4.58
N ILE A 180 -8.87 9.78 3.58
CA ILE A 180 -10.26 9.77 3.13
C ILE A 180 -10.64 8.39 2.55
N LEU A 181 -9.76 7.75 1.79
CA LEU A 181 -9.98 6.40 1.27
C LEU A 181 -9.99 5.35 2.38
N LEU A 182 -9.08 5.45 3.37
CA LEU A 182 -9.08 4.61 4.58
C LEU A 182 -10.39 4.73 5.37
N ASP A 183 -10.91 5.94 5.47
CA ASP A 183 -12.18 6.18 6.13
C ASP A 183 -13.37 5.59 5.35
N LYS A 184 -13.48 5.90 4.06
CA LYS A 184 -14.56 5.40 3.20
C LYS A 184 -14.58 3.88 3.11
N SER A 185 -13.42 3.22 3.11
CA SER A 185 -13.28 1.75 3.09
C SER A 185 -13.50 1.10 4.46
N LYS A 186 -13.72 1.90 5.52
CA LYS A 186 -13.86 1.42 6.90
C LYS A 186 -12.60 0.72 7.46
N LEU A 187 -11.44 0.92 6.84
CA LEU A 187 -10.15 0.46 7.38
C LEU A 187 -9.66 1.35 8.51
N LEU A 188 -9.93 2.67 8.45
CA LEU A 188 -9.41 3.64 9.41
C LEU A 188 -9.70 3.27 10.88
N PRO A 189 -10.93 2.90 11.28
CA PRO A 189 -11.21 2.55 12.67
C PRO A 189 -10.49 1.28 13.15
N LEU A 190 -10.05 0.41 12.25
CA LEU A 190 -9.33 -0.83 12.58
C LEU A 190 -7.83 -0.61 12.75
N ILE A 191 -7.26 0.34 12.00
CA ILE A 191 -5.80 0.56 11.97
C ILE A 191 -5.36 1.82 12.72
N PHE A 192 -6.25 2.80 12.87
CA PHE A 192 -5.96 4.07 13.56
C PHE A 192 -7.24 4.63 14.22
N PRO A 193 -7.76 3.94 15.26
CA PRO A 193 -9.01 4.30 15.93
C PRO A 193 -8.98 5.70 16.54
N GLU A 194 -7.83 6.17 17.05
CA GLU A 194 -7.68 7.49 17.65
C GLU A 194 -7.92 8.61 16.62
N LEU A 195 -7.39 8.47 15.41
CA LEU A 195 -7.65 9.42 14.33
C LEU A 195 -9.11 9.36 13.86
N ASN A 196 -9.69 8.16 13.82
CA ASN A 196 -11.12 8.00 13.51
C ASN A 196 -12.03 8.66 14.55
N ALA A 197 -11.63 8.71 15.83
CA ALA A 197 -12.38 9.33 16.91
C ALA A 197 -12.46 10.88 16.78
N LEU A 198 -11.59 11.51 15.97
CA LEU A 198 -11.67 12.95 15.68
C LEU A 198 -12.87 13.33 14.81
N LYS A 199 -13.56 12.38 14.21
CA LYS A 199 -14.68 12.62 13.30
C LYS A 199 -15.95 13.03 14.05
N GLY A 200 -16.74 13.82 13.36
CA GLY A 200 -18.07 14.22 13.80
C GLY A 200 -18.09 15.61 14.39
N ILE A 201 -19.30 16.19 14.37
CA ILE A 201 -19.63 17.49 14.92
C ILE A 201 -20.77 17.26 15.89
N GLU A 202 -20.59 17.65 17.15
CA GLU A 202 -21.67 17.72 18.11
C GLU A 202 -22.11 19.17 18.25
N THR A 203 -23.43 19.34 18.31
CA THR A 203 -24.04 20.66 18.52
C THR A 203 -24.87 20.63 19.78
N ILE A 204 -24.55 21.52 20.75
CA ILE A 204 -25.31 21.74 21.97
C ILE A 204 -25.66 23.22 22.02
N ASP A 205 -26.91 23.55 22.32
CA ASP A 205 -27.44 24.93 22.39
C ASP A 205 -27.10 25.78 21.14
N GLY A 206 -27.16 25.16 19.95
CA GLY A 206 -26.82 25.81 18.68
C GLY A 206 -25.34 26.07 18.43
N ARG A 207 -24.44 25.64 19.33
CA ARG A 207 -22.98 25.78 19.21
C ARG A 207 -22.36 24.45 18.81
N GLY A 208 -21.88 24.36 17.58
CA GLY A 208 -21.11 23.23 17.07
C GLY A 208 -19.59 23.46 17.17
N HIS A 209 -18.80 22.41 17.12
CA HIS A 209 -17.36 22.49 16.90
C HIS A 209 -17.00 22.05 15.48
N LYS A 210 -15.80 22.36 15.03
CA LYS A 210 -15.29 21.88 13.73
C LYS A 210 -15.11 20.36 13.75
N ASP A 211 -15.30 19.71 12.61
CA ASP A 211 -14.87 18.32 12.42
C ASP A 211 -13.33 18.29 12.47
N ASN A 212 -12.80 17.74 13.57
CA ASN A 212 -11.37 17.74 13.82
C ASN A 212 -10.61 16.77 12.87
N PHE A 213 -11.26 15.73 12.36
CA PHE A 213 -10.65 14.84 11.37
C PHE A 213 -10.32 15.58 10.08
N TYR A 214 -11.30 16.26 9.47
CA TYR A 214 -11.05 17.02 8.23
C TYR A 214 -10.14 18.23 8.46
N HIS A 215 -10.20 18.84 9.64
CA HIS A 215 -9.24 19.88 10.01
C HIS A 215 -7.81 19.33 10.03
N THR A 216 -7.57 18.21 10.70
CA THR A 216 -6.25 17.54 10.76
C THR A 216 -5.74 17.19 9.35
N LEU A 217 -6.60 16.67 8.46
CA LEU A 217 -6.21 16.38 7.09
C LEU A 217 -5.82 17.64 6.30
N THR A 218 -6.51 18.76 6.55
CA THR A 218 -6.15 20.06 5.93
C THR A 218 -4.79 20.55 6.42
N VAL A 219 -4.51 20.43 7.72
CA VAL A 219 -3.20 20.79 8.31
C VAL A 219 -2.10 19.90 7.72
N LEU A 220 -2.35 18.60 7.61
CA LEU A 220 -1.42 17.63 7.03
C LEU A 220 -1.06 18.00 5.57
N ASP A 221 -2.05 18.30 4.73
CA ASP A 221 -1.81 18.71 3.35
C ASP A 221 -1.03 20.03 3.25
N ASN A 222 -1.29 20.98 4.16
CA ASN A 222 -0.55 22.24 4.21
C ASN A 222 0.92 22.02 4.60
N VAL A 223 1.21 21.10 5.51
CA VAL A 223 2.58 20.70 5.86
C VAL A 223 3.23 19.97 4.69
N ALA A 224 2.50 19.05 4.02
CA ALA A 224 3.01 18.28 2.89
C ALA A 224 3.47 19.17 1.72
N LYS A 225 2.78 20.28 1.48
CA LYS A 225 3.17 21.28 0.45
C LYS A 225 4.48 22.00 0.77
N LYS A 226 4.90 22.05 2.04
CA LYS A 226 6.06 22.84 2.51
C LYS A 226 7.24 22.00 2.95
N SER A 227 7.02 20.73 3.29
CA SER A 227 8.06 19.87 3.86
C SER A 227 7.88 18.41 3.48
N ASN A 228 9.00 17.76 3.12
CA ASN A 228 9.07 16.31 2.91
C ASN A 228 9.46 15.55 4.19
N ASN A 229 9.62 16.23 5.32
CA ASN A 229 9.95 15.59 6.58
C ASN A 229 8.75 14.77 7.08
N LEU A 230 8.91 13.45 7.08
CA LEU A 230 7.87 12.50 7.50
C LEU A 230 7.40 12.74 8.93
N TRP A 231 8.31 13.02 9.86
CA TRP A 231 7.99 13.23 11.27
C TRP A 231 7.21 14.51 11.51
N LEU A 232 7.50 15.57 10.75
CA LEU A 232 6.72 16.80 10.80
C LEU A 232 5.28 16.59 10.30
N ARG A 233 5.10 15.75 9.26
CA ARG A 233 3.78 15.36 8.78
C ARG A 233 3.03 14.51 9.80
N TRP A 234 3.71 13.59 10.50
CA TRP A 234 3.14 12.85 11.61
C TRP A 234 2.76 13.76 12.78
N ALA A 235 3.59 14.74 13.13
CA ALA A 235 3.24 15.76 14.15
C ALA A 235 1.95 16.52 13.77
N ALA A 236 1.76 16.84 12.47
CA ALA A 236 0.53 17.44 11.97
C ALA A 236 -0.70 16.51 12.10
N ILE A 237 -0.54 15.20 12.00
CA ILE A 237 -1.63 14.23 12.23
C ILE A 237 -1.97 14.15 13.73
N LEU A 238 -0.95 14.20 14.58
CA LEU A 238 -1.09 13.91 16.01
C LEU A 238 -1.42 15.16 16.87
N HIS A 239 -1.27 16.38 16.33
CA HIS A 239 -1.40 17.61 17.12
C HIS A 239 -2.71 17.76 17.87
N ASP A 240 -3.79 17.24 17.34
CA ASP A 240 -5.15 17.31 17.89
C ASP A 240 -5.71 15.96 18.36
N ILE A 241 -4.88 14.90 18.39
CA ILE A 241 -5.33 13.52 18.58
C ILE A 241 -6.06 13.29 19.91
N ALA A 242 -5.74 14.06 20.95
CA ALA A 242 -6.35 13.95 22.27
C ALA A 242 -7.64 14.81 22.43
N LYS A 243 -8.07 15.55 21.41
CA LYS A 243 -9.29 16.37 21.51
C LYS A 243 -10.55 15.56 21.89
N PRO A 244 -10.80 14.33 21.37
CA PRO A 244 -11.98 13.57 21.76
C PRO A 244 -12.06 13.26 23.25
N VAL A 245 -10.94 12.97 23.90
CA VAL A 245 -10.87 12.60 25.33
C VAL A 245 -10.85 13.82 26.26
N THR A 246 -10.44 14.99 25.76
CA THR A 246 -10.39 16.25 26.54
C THR A 246 -11.59 17.15 26.29
N LYS A 247 -12.48 16.75 25.38
CA LYS A 247 -13.67 17.50 24.99
C LYS A 247 -14.63 17.70 26.14
N ARG A 248 -15.05 18.94 26.39
CA ARG A 248 -16.06 19.30 27.37
C ARG A 248 -16.90 20.46 26.84
N TYR A 249 -18.17 20.47 27.24
CA TYR A 249 -19.08 21.59 26.97
C TYR A 249 -19.33 22.40 28.23
N ASP A 250 -19.15 23.71 28.16
CA ASP A 250 -19.47 24.67 29.18
C ASP A 250 -20.51 25.65 28.63
N LYS A 251 -21.56 25.95 29.42
CA LYS A 251 -22.67 26.81 28.96
C LYS A 251 -22.23 28.25 28.61
N LYS A 252 -21.17 28.77 29.24
CA LYS A 252 -20.65 30.11 28.96
C LYS A 252 -19.68 30.12 27.79
N SER A 253 -18.71 29.20 27.80
CA SER A 253 -17.58 29.15 26.87
C SER A 253 -17.86 28.32 25.61
N GLY A 254 -18.90 27.46 25.63
CA GLY A 254 -19.17 26.49 24.59
C GLY A 254 -18.22 25.27 24.68
N TRP A 255 -17.84 24.73 23.53
CA TRP A 255 -16.92 23.59 23.45
C TRP A 255 -15.49 23.97 23.83
N THR A 256 -14.87 23.21 24.75
CA THR A 256 -13.48 23.38 25.20
C THR A 256 -12.70 22.07 25.07
N PHE A 257 -11.39 22.15 24.87
CA PHE A 257 -10.47 21.03 24.66
C PHE A 257 -9.18 21.26 25.48
N HIS A 258 -9.34 21.60 26.78
CA HIS A 258 -8.18 21.93 27.63
C HIS A 258 -7.25 20.73 27.75
N ASN A 259 -5.93 21.03 27.73
CA ASN A 259 -4.85 20.04 27.89
C ASN A 259 -4.81 18.94 26.79
N HIS A 260 -5.35 19.19 25.59
CA HIS A 260 -5.24 18.23 24.48
C HIS A 260 -3.82 18.09 23.90
N ASN A 261 -2.89 18.96 24.33
CA ASN A 261 -1.50 18.97 23.90
C ASN A 261 -0.56 18.16 24.82
N PHE A 262 -1.08 17.58 25.90
CA PHE A 262 -0.31 16.84 26.90
C PHE A 262 -0.63 15.34 26.87
#